data_087a72bdb048c5087f1a60d2a36fcbce
#
_entry.id   087a72bdb048c5087f1a60d2a36fcbce
#
_cell.length_a   1.000
_cell.length_b   1.000
_cell.length_c   1.000
_cell.angle_alpha   90.00
_cell.angle_beta   90.00
_cell.angle_gamma   90.00
#
_symmetry.space_group_name_H-M   'P 1'
#
loop_
_entity.id
_entity.type
_entity.pdbx_description
1 polymer ?
#
loop_
_entity_poly.entity_id
_entity_poly.type
_entity_poly.pdbx_seq_one_letter_code
_entity_poly.pdbx_strand_id
1 'polypeptide(L)'
;GKDLFILLDVCNHNVPYRMNGFVNYKSPDDHFQDLKRVIAAVNGKARRINVIMPFLYEGRQHKRSGRESLDAAVMFAELYDMGISNFITFDAHDPRIANAVPLGGFDNFMASYQFLKALLYNIDDLIVDKDHLTVISPDEGALDRAVYFANVLGADTGMFYKRRDYAHVVNGTNPIVAHEFLGSKIEGKDVIIVDDMISSGSSMIDTAKQLKAMHAKRVFICTTFGLFTDGMDKFDAAYENGYFDSVISTNLIYQDPEITKRPYYIVADMGKFLATIVDFLNHDASISNVITPTEKIHEIVNKYNHGERAEDVIKD
;
A
#
# COMPACT_ATOMS: atom_id res chain seq x y z
N GLY A 1 -22.41 20.41 16.61
CA GLY A 1 -21.64 20.28 15.40
C GLY A 1 -21.79 18.90 14.77
N LYS A 2 -21.43 18.78 13.51
CA LYS A 2 -21.32 17.51 12.79
C LYS A 2 -19.86 17.03 12.83
N ASP A 3 -19.63 15.78 12.54
CA ASP A 3 -18.29 15.27 12.32
C ASP A 3 -17.74 15.80 10.99
N LEU A 4 -16.48 16.14 10.99
CA LEU A 4 -15.74 16.54 9.80
C LEU A 4 -14.75 15.43 9.45
N PHE A 5 -14.77 14.99 8.20
CA PHE A 5 -13.78 14.09 7.63
C PHE A 5 -12.95 14.86 6.60
N ILE A 6 -11.65 14.85 6.76
CA ILE A 6 -10.70 15.50 5.85
C ILE A 6 -9.89 14.41 5.19
N LEU A 7 -10.11 14.19 3.89
CA LEU A 7 -9.30 13.29 3.08
C LEU A 7 -8.17 14.08 2.43
N LEU A 8 -6.94 13.69 2.68
CA LEU A 8 -5.75 14.35 2.16
C LEU A 8 -4.80 13.35 1.50
N ASP A 9 -4.51 13.58 0.22
CA ASP A 9 -3.41 12.93 -0.49
C ASP A 9 -2.16 13.82 -0.47
N VAL A 10 -1.20 13.48 0.37
CA VAL A 10 0.08 14.21 0.48
C VAL A 10 1.02 13.93 -0.70
N CYS A 11 0.75 12.87 -1.46
CA CYS A 11 1.55 12.48 -2.62
C CYS A 11 1.08 13.11 -3.93
N ASN A 12 -0.02 13.90 -3.91
CA ASN A 12 -0.56 14.51 -5.12
C ASN A 12 0.41 15.56 -5.70
N HIS A 13 1.20 15.12 -6.65
CA HIS A 13 2.18 15.93 -7.36
C HIS A 13 1.57 16.78 -8.51
N ASN A 14 0.26 16.73 -8.72
CA ASN A 14 -0.43 17.43 -9.82
C ASN A 14 -1.18 18.69 -9.37
N VAL A 15 -0.76 19.33 -8.28
CA VAL A 15 -1.33 20.59 -7.81
C VAL A 15 -0.34 21.72 -8.05
N PRO A 16 -0.51 22.50 -9.16
CA PRO A 16 0.43 23.56 -9.52
C PRO A 16 0.17 24.86 -8.77
N TYR A 17 1.23 25.64 -8.57
CA TYR A 17 1.16 27.06 -8.22
C TYR A 17 2.18 27.87 -9.04
N ARG A 18 1.96 29.17 -9.15
CA ARG A 18 2.87 30.04 -9.89
C ARG A 18 3.62 30.97 -8.94
N MET A 19 4.93 31.11 -9.18
CA MET A 19 5.78 32.08 -8.50
C MET A 19 6.78 32.64 -9.49
N ASN A 20 6.82 33.97 -9.58
CA ASN A 20 7.71 34.70 -10.50
C ASN A 20 7.68 34.18 -11.96
N GLY A 21 6.48 33.82 -12.44
CA GLY A 21 6.30 33.29 -13.81
C GLY A 21 6.57 31.78 -13.96
N PHE A 22 7.19 31.13 -12.99
CA PHE A 22 7.43 29.68 -13.01
C PHE A 22 6.23 28.90 -12.47
N VAL A 23 5.98 27.75 -13.08
CA VAL A 23 5.05 26.76 -12.55
C VAL A 23 5.81 25.83 -11.61
N ASN A 24 5.32 25.73 -10.38
CA ASN A 24 5.80 24.81 -9.37
C ASN A 24 4.67 23.87 -8.98
N TYR A 25 4.98 22.75 -8.34
CA TYR A 25 4.00 21.81 -7.84
C TYR A 25 4.14 21.68 -6.34
N LYS A 26 3.01 21.45 -5.65
CA LYS A 26 3.01 21.25 -4.19
C LYS A 26 3.78 20.00 -3.82
N SER A 27 4.59 20.13 -2.77
CA SER A 27 5.28 19.04 -2.09
C SER A 27 4.36 18.37 -1.06
N PRO A 28 4.75 17.22 -0.49
CA PRO A 28 4.08 16.64 0.69
C PRO A 28 3.96 17.62 1.87
N ASP A 29 4.99 18.43 2.10
CA ASP A 29 4.99 19.45 3.16
C ASP A 29 3.93 20.53 2.89
N ASP A 30 3.79 20.97 1.65
CA ASP A 30 2.78 21.95 1.27
C ASP A 30 1.36 21.39 1.53
N HIS A 31 1.12 20.13 1.20
CA HIS A 31 -0.16 19.46 1.46
C HIS A 31 -0.40 19.31 2.95
N PHE A 32 0.60 18.92 3.72
CA PHE A 32 0.49 18.82 5.16
C PHE A 32 0.20 20.18 5.79
N GLN A 33 0.84 21.24 5.30
CA GLN A 33 0.55 22.61 5.76
C GLN A 33 -0.88 23.06 5.40
N ASP A 34 -1.41 22.64 4.24
CA ASP A 34 -2.82 22.93 3.88
C ASP A 34 -3.79 22.19 4.83
N LEU A 35 -3.52 20.96 5.22
CA LEU A 35 -4.30 20.25 6.23
C LEU A 35 -4.42 21.04 7.53
N LYS A 36 -3.28 21.55 8.04
CA LYS A 36 -3.27 22.37 9.26
C LYS A 36 -4.11 23.65 9.10
N ARG A 37 -4.06 24.30 7.94
CA ARG A 37 -4.90 25.48 7.64
C ARG A 37 -6.38 25.14 7.61
N VAL A 38 -6.75 23.98 7.04
CA VAL A 38 -8.15 23.51 7.03
C VAL A 38 -8.64 23.23 8.44
N ILE A 39 -7.87 22.53 9.26
CA ILE A 39 -8.20 22.26 10.68
C ILE A 39 -8.37 23.58 11.44
N ALA A 40 -7.44 24.52 11.29
CA ALA A 40 -7.56 25.84 11.94
C ALA A 40 -8.80 26.62 11.50
N ALA A 41 -9.17 26.52 10.22
CA ALA A 41 -10.37 27.19 9.69
C ALA A 41 -11.70 26.63 10.23
N VAL A 42 -11.72 25.41 10.74
CA VAL A 42 -12.89 24.80 11.40
C VAL A 42 -13.26 25.57 12.67
N ASN A 43 -12.27 26.19 13.33
CA ASN A 43 -12.48 27.08 14.49
C ASN A 43 -13.36 26.47 15.59
N GLY A 44 -13.14 25.21 15.95
CA GLY A 44 -13.84 24.50 17.02
C GLY A 44 -15.32 24.20 16.76
N LYS A 45 -15.82 24.36 15.53
CA LYS A 45 -17.24 24.15 15.21
C LYS A 45 -17.63 22.73 14.87
N ALA A 46 -16.67 21.86 14.55
CA ALA A 46 -16.92 20.44 14.37
C ALA A 46 -17.09 19.72 15.71
N ARG A 47 -17.91 18.67 15.74
CA ARG A 47 -18.01 17.76 16.90
C ARG A 47 -16.71 16.96 17.04
N ARG A 48 -16.27 16.38 15.95
CA ARG A 48 -15.01 15.65 15.81
C ARG A 48 -14.34 16.05 14.49
N ILE A 49 -13.03 16.04 14.46
CA ILE A 49 -12.22 16.19 13.25
C ILE A 49 -11.51 14.85 13.01
N ASN A 50 -11.84 14.18 11.92
CA ASN A 50 -11.26 12.91 11.51
C ASN A 50 -10.38 13.16 10.29
N VAL A 51 -9.10 12.87 10.40
CA VAL A 51 -8.15 13.00 9.28
C VAL A 51 -7.99 11.64 8.63
N ILE A 52 -8.23 11.57 7.33
CA ILE A 52 -7.96 10.42 6.49
C ILE A 52 -6.78 10.79 5.60
N MET A 53 -5.62 10.27 5.91
CA MET A 53 -4.38 10.46 5.17
C MET A 53 -3.89 9.10 4.69
N PRO A 54 -4.31 8.66 3.48
CA PRO A 54 -4.02 7.30 3.02
C PRO A 54 -2.54 6.97 3.05
N PHE A 55 -1.71 7.75 2.37
CA PHE A 55 -0.26 7.67 2.51
C PHE A 55 0.17 8.47 3.73
N LEU A 56 0.75 7.79 4.71
CA LEU A 56 1.17 8.44 5.95
C LEU A 56 2.35 9.38 5.70
N TYR A 57 2.14 10.69 5.86
CA TYR A 57 3.18 11.71 5.77
C TYR A 57 4.31 11.37 6.75
N GLU A 58 5.55 11.37 6.23
CA GLU A 58 6.75 10.98 6.97
C GLU A 58 6.71 9.58 7.60
N GLY A 59 5.84 8.68 7.12
CA GLY A 59 5.64 7.34 7.67
C GLY A 59 6.90 6.46 7.66
N ARG A 60 7.90 6.77 6.82
CA ARG A 60 9.20 6.10 6.81
C ARG A 60 10.15 6.59 7.89
N GLN A 61 9.88 7.76 8.50
CA GLN A 61 10.55 8.32 9.67
C GLN A 61 9.83 7.96 10.98
N HIS A 62 9.56 6.65 11.16
CA HIS A 62 8.81 6.07 12.28
C HIS A 62 9.69 5.64 13.45
N LYS A 63 10.99 5.57 13.26
CA LYS A 63 12.00 5.23 14.27
C LYS A 63 13.28 6.02 14.01
N ARG A 64 14.10 6.15 15.03
CA ARG A 64 15.45 6.72 14.91
C ARG A 64 16.47 5.84 15.62
N SER A 65 17.63 5.70 15.03
CA SER A 65 18.78 4.95 15.56
C SER A 65 19.95 5.85 15.97
N GLY A 66 19.84 7.16 15.72
CA GLY A 66 20.87 8.15 15.99
C GLY A 66 20.29 9.56 16.15
N ARG A 67 21.03 10.56 15.68
CA ARG A 67 20.58 11.97 15.65
C ARG A 67 19.73 12.22 14.39
N GLU A 68 18.57 11.63 14.37
CA GLU A 68 17.59 11.76 13.31
C GLU A 68 16.33 12.40 13.87
N SER A 69 15.57 13.11 13.05
CA SER A 69 14.23 13.54 13.41
C SER A 69 13.29 12.32 13.50
N LEU A 70 12.23 12.42 14.30
CA LEU A 70 11.14 11.43 14.36
C LEU A 70 9.89 12.09 13.78
N ASP A 71 9.94 12.41 12.49
CA ASP A 71 8.97 13.29 11.83
C ASP A 71 7.54 12.79 11.91
N ALA A 72 7.31 11.48 11.79
CA ALA A 72 5.98 10.91 11.94
C ALA A 72 5.37 11.19 13.33
N ALA A 73 6.17 11.07 14.41
CA ALA A 73 5.68 11.36 15.76
C ALA A 73 5.45 12.86 15.98
N VAL A 74 6.30 13.72 15.41
CA VAL A 74 6.13 15.18 15.44
C VAL A 74 4.86 15.58 14.73
N MET A 75 4.59 15.02 13.54
CA MET A 75 3.37 15.23 12.77
C MET A 75 2.12 14.87 13.60
N PHE A 76 2.11 13.72 14.25
CA PHE A 76 0.98 13.33 15.11
C PHE A 76 0.79 14.28 16.27
N ALA A 77 1.88 14.66 16.97
CA ALA A 77 1.80 15.62 18.08
C ALA A 77 1.15 16.94 17.61
N GLU A 78 1.60 17.50 16.49
CA GLU A 78 1.01 18.73 15.93
C GLU A 78 -0.49 18.58 15.64
N LEU A 79 -0.91 17.48 14.99
CA LEU A 79 -2.30 17.31 14.61
C LEU A 79 -3.22 17.09 15.83
N TYR A 80 -2.79 16.28 16.82
CA TYR A 80 -3.57 16.07 18.03
C TYR A 80 -3.65 17.32 18.90
N ASP A 81 -2.58 18.12 18.97
CA ASP A 81 -2.57 19.43 19.63
C ASP A 81 -3.53 20.43 18.94
N MET A 82 -3.74 20.27 17.63
CA MET A 82 -4.74 21.04 16.88
C MET A 82 -6.18 20.53 17.06
N GLY A 83 -6.38 19.44 17.82
CA GLY A 83 -7.70 18.94 18.22
C GLY A 83 -8.33 17.94 17.26
N ILE A 84 -7.55 17.19 16.47
CA ILE A 84 -8.13 16.04 15.74
C ILE A 84 -8.56 14.96 16.72
N SER A 85 -9.61 14.22 16.38
CA SER A 85 -10.15 13.12 17.19
C SER A 85 -9.62 11.77 16.73
N ASN A 86 -9.53 11.54 15.42
CA ASN A 86 -9.09 10.28 14.84
C ASN A 86 -8.17 10.56 13.64
N PHE A 87 -7.18 9.69 13.50
CA PHE A 87 -6.30 9.64 12.34
C PHE A 87 -6.41 8.28 11.67
N ILE A 88 -6.69 8.27 10.38
CA ILE A 88 -6.91 7.07 9.57
C ILE A 88 -5.88 7.05 8.46
N THR A 89 -5.18 5.93 8.34
CA THR A 89 -4.20 5.68 7.28
C THR A 89 -4.37 4.29 6.70
N PHE A 90 -3.66 4.01 5.63
CA PHE A 90 -3.67 2.70 4.98
C PHE A 90 -2.25 2.17 4.89
N ASP A 91 -2.09 0.90 5.19
CA ASP A 91 -0.85 0.15 5.00
C ASP A 91 0.40 0.93 5.43
N ALA A 92 0.37 1.44 6.66
CA ALA A 92 1.51 2.19 7.22
C ALA A 92 2.79 1.36 7.09
N HIS A 93 3.88 2.01 6.64
CA HIS A 93 5.18 1.36 6.39
C HIS A 93 5.66 0.51 7.57
N ASP A 94 5.44 1.00 8.77
CA ASP A 94 5.61 0.23 10.02
C ASP A 94 4.38 0.45 10.90
N PRO A 95 3.55 -0.59 11.15
CA PRO A 95 2.32 -0.44 11.95
C PRO A 95 2.58 -0.05 13.41
N ARG A 96 3.81 -0.22 13.91
CA ARG A 96 4.21 0.22 15.26
C ARG A 96 4.22 1.73 15.42
N ILE A 97 4.04 2.49 14.34
CA ILE A 97 3.85 3.95 14.42
C ILE A 97 2.65 4.34 15.30
N ALA A 98 1.67 3.45 15.46
CA ALA A 98 0.57 3.61 16.40
C ALA A 98 1.04 3.90 17.85
N ASN A 99 2.25 3.43 18.22
CA ASN A 99 2.85 3.70 19.53
C ASN A 99 3.20 5.18 19.75
N ALA A 100 3.27 5.99 18.70
CA ALA A 100 3.48 7.43 18.81
C ALA A 100 2.24 8.19 19.30
N VAL A 101 1.05 7.55 19.29
CA VAL A 101 -0.24 8.16 19.66
C VAL A 101 -1.03 7.30 20.65
N PRO A 102 -0.48 6.99 21.82
CA PRO A 102 -1.06 6.02 22.76
C PRO A 102 -2.43 6.42 23.31
N LEU A 103 -2.80 7.70 23.23
CA LEU A 103 -4.07 8.24 23.72
C LEU A 103 -4.95 8.80 22.57
N GLY A 104 -4.49 8.75 21.33
CA GLY A 104 -5.21 9.22 20.15
C GLY A 104 -5.93 8.09 19.42
N GLY A 105 -7.02 8.40 18.73
CA GLY A 105 -7.67 7.47 17.81
C GLY A 105 -6.82 7.29 16.55
N PHE A 106 -6.26 6.10 16.34
CA PHE A 106 -5.44 5.77 15.16
C PHE A 106 -5.89 4.45 14.57
N ASP A 107 -6.25 4.48 13.30
CA ASP A 107 -6.64 3.31 12.54
C ASP A 107 -5.78 3.14 11.30
N ASN A 108 -5.28 1.91 11.09
CA ASN A 108 -4.49 1.53 9.93
C ASN A 108 -5.16 0.36 9.21
N PHE A 109 -5.56 0.55 7.96
CA PHE A 109 -6.28 -0.44 7.17
C PHE A 109 -5.39 -1.06 6.10
N MET A 110 -5.64 -2.34 5.78
CA MET A 110 -4.97 -3.05 4.71
C MET A 110 -5.85 -3.15 3.46
N ALA A 111 -5.24 -3.11 2.27
CA ALA A 111 -5.96 -3.20 1.00
C ALA A 111 -6.18 -4.65 0.51
N SER A 112 -5.95 -5.65 1.35
CA SER A 112 -5.92 -7.08 0.97
C SER A 112 -7.19 -7.55 0.27
N TYR A 113 -8.36 -7.12 0.75
CA TYR A 113 -9.64 -7.45 0.11
C TYR A 113 -9.76 -6.85 -1.30
N GLN A 114 -9.33 -5.60 -1.46
CA GLN A 114 -9.39 -4.90 -2.75
C GLN A 114 -8.37 -5.47 -3.74
N PHE A 115 -7.23 -5.94 -3.27
CA PHE A 115 -6.28 -6.66 -4.11
C PHE A 115 -6.85 -7.99 -4.59
N LEU A 116 -7.44 -8.78 -3.69
CA LEU A 116 -8.13 -10.01 -4.09
C LEU A 116 -9.23 -9.71 -5.12
N LYS A 117 -10.07 -8.73 -4.84
CA LYS A 117 -11.13 -8.31 -5.76
C LYS A 117 -10.58 -7.95 -7.14
N ALA A 118 -9.54 -7.11 -7.19
CA ALA A 118 -8.90 -6.70 -8.44
C ALA A 118 -8.30 -7.89 -9.20
N LEU A 119 -7.66 -8.82 -8.50
CA LEU A 119 -7.10 -10.04 -9.09
C LEU A 119 -8.21 -10.92 -9.69
N LEU A 120 -9.27 -11.24 -8.94
CA LEU A 120 -10.34 -12.14 -9.39
C LEU A 120 -11.16 -11.57 -10.56
N TYR A 121 -11.26 -10.23 -10.67
CA TYR A 121 -11.97 -9.58 -11.78
C TYR A 121 -11.15 -9.47 -13.07
N ASN A 122 -9.82 -9.47 -12.96
CA ASN A 122 -8.96 -9.15 -14.11
C ASN A 122 -8.05 -10.30 -14.54
N ILE A 123 -7.92 -11.34 -13.71
CA ILE A 123 -7.00 -12.45 -13.99
C ILE A 123 -7.83 -13.72 -14.16
N ASP A 124 -7.96 -14.17 -15.40
CA ASP A 124 -8.61 -15.41 -15.71
C ASP A 124 -7.85 -16.62 -15.16
N ASP A 125 -8.56 -17.68 -14.79
CA ASP A 125 -8.00 -18.96 -14.34
C ASP A 125 -7.05 -18.85 -13.13
N LEU A 126 -7.20 -17.82 -12.31
CA LEU A 126 -6.45 -17.71 -11.06
C LEU A 126 -7.01 -18.73 -10.06
N ILE A 127 -6.16 -19.61 -9.53
CA ILE A 127 -6.52 -20.54 -8.46
C ILE A 127 -5.86 -20.05 -7.16
N VAL A 128 -6.70 -19.77 -6.16
CA VAL A 128 -6.24 -19.18 -4.89
C VAL A 128 -6.16 -20.27 -3.83
N ASP A 129 -5.05 -20.97 -3.81
CA ASP A 129 -4.71 -21.98 -2.78
C ASP A 129 -3.19 -22.14 -2.65
N LYS A 130 -2.73 -22.91 -1.64
CA LYS A 130 -1.32 -23.12 -1.37
C LYS A 130 -0.55 -23.89 -2.46
N ASP A 131 -1.27 -24.67 -3.29
CA ASP A 131 -0.63 -25.50 -4.32
C ASP A 131 -0.41 -24.71 -5.64
N HIS A 132 -1.19 -23.66 -5.86
CA HIS A 132 -1.18 -22.88 -7.11
C HIS A 132 -0.71 -21.44 -6.94
N LEU A 133 -0.77 -20.87 -5.73
CA LEU A 133 -0.43 -19.48 -5.46
C LEU A 133 0.56 -19.35 -4.30
N THR A 134 1.53 -18.45 -4.47
CA THR A 134 2.47 -18.07 -3.41
C THR A 134 2.55 -16.55 -3.30
N VAL A 135 2.49 -16.01 -2.08
CA VAL A 135 2.68 -14.58 -1.81
C VAL A 135 4.14 -14.34 -1.46
N ILE A 136 4.76 -13.38 -2.11
CA ILE A 136 6.20 -13.13 -2.02
C ILE A 136 6.46 -11.76 -1.39
N SER A 137 7.29 -11.75 -0.35
CA SER A 137 7.89 -10.53 0.16
C SER A 137 9.15 -10.19 -0.64
N PRO A 138 9.28 -8.96 -1.19
CA PRO A 138 10.46 -8.55 -1.95
C PRO A 138 11.71 -8.36 -1.06
N ASP A 139 11.52 -8.20 0.25
CA ASP A 139 12.59 -8.10 1.25
C ASP A 139 12.05 -8.34 2.67
N GLU A 140 12.91 -8.19 3.68
CA GLU A 140 12.55 -8.41 5.08
C GLU A 140 11.50 -7.42 5.60
N GLY A 141 11.47 -6.20 5.08
CA GLY A 141 10.57 -5.14 5.54
C GLY A 141 9.11 -5.40 5.22
N ALA A 142 8.84 -6.10 4.11
CA ALA A 142 7.48 -6.42 3.68
C ALA A 142 6.98 -7.81 4.16
N LEU A 143 7.78 -8.54 4.94
CA LEU A 143 7.47 -9.93 5.31
C LEU A 143 6.14 -10.06 6.07
N ASP A 144 5.91 -9.25 7.09
CA ASP A 144 4.69 -9.30 7.89
C ASP A 144 3.44 -9.08 7.04
N ARG A 145 3.53 -8.18 6.06
CA ARG A 145 2.47 -7.90 5.07
C ARG A 145 2.22 -9.11 4.17
N ALA A 146 3.29 -9.71 3.66
CA ALA A 146 3.19 -10.90 2.82
C ALA A 146 2.58 -12.09 3.58
N VAL A 147 3.02 -12.32 4.82
CA VAL A 147 2.47 -13.37 5.69
C VAL A 147 0.99 -13.12 5.98
N TYR A 148 0.61 -11.88 6.31
CA TYR A 148 -0.79 -11.53 6.52
C TYR A 148 -1.63 -11.82 5.28
N PHE A 149 -1.20 -11.35 4.11
CA PHE A 149 -1.95 -11.53 2.87
C PHE A 149 -2.03 -13.01 2.47
N ALA A 150 -0.94 -13.76 2.57
CA ALA A 150 -0.93 -15.20 2.32
C ALA A 150 -1.90 -15.96 3.23
N ASN A 151 -1.89 -15.67 4.54
CA ASN A 151 -2.80 -16.30 5.51
C ASN A 151 -4.27 -16.02 5.17
N VAL A 152 -4.58 -14.78 4.80
CA VAL A 152 -5.94 -14.37 4.42
C VAL A 152 -6.39 -15.07 3.13
N LEU A 153 -5.47 -15.35 2.20
CA LEU A 153 -5.75 -16.07 0.95
C LEU A 153 -5.72 -17.59 1.09
N GLY A 154 -5.16 -18.12 2.16
CA GLY A 154 -4.87 -19.56 2.28
C GLY A 154 -3.75 -20.03 1.36
N ALA A 155 -2.81 -19.15 1.01
CA ALA A 155 -1.68 -19.39 0.12
C ALA A 155 -0.36 -19.58 0.89
N ASP A 156 0.67 -20.08 0.21
CA ASP A 156 2.03 -20.15 0.76
C ASP A 156 2.71 -18.77 0.77
N THR A 157 3.73 -18.61 1.61
CA THR A 157 4.56 -17.40 1.66
C THR A 157 6.01 -17.72 1.33
N GLY A 158 6.65 -16.80 0.59
CA GLY A 158 8.09 -16.78 0.38
C GLY A 158 8.66 -15.39 0.54
N MET A 159 9.97 -15.26 0.66
CA MET A 159 10.65 -13.95 0.72
C MET A 159 12.00 -13.99 0.05
N PHE A 160 12.43 -12.81 -0.40
CA PHE A 160 13.81 -12.58 -0.81
C PHE A 160 14.60 -11.95 0.34
N TYR A 161 15.71 -12.57 0.66
CA TYR A 161 16.67 -12.08 1.64
C TYR A 161 17.86 -11.40 0.96
N LYS A 162 18.09 -10.12 1.27
CA LYS A 162 19.22 -9.35 0.73
C LYS A 162 20.41 -9.45 1.68
N ARG A 163 21.31 -10.42 1.44
CA ARG A 163 22.55 -10.50 2.21
C ARG A 163 23.48 -9.36 1.78
N ARG A 164 23.85 -8.50 2.73
CA ARG A 164 24.78 -7.39 2.52
C ARG A 164 26.19 -7.76 3.00
N ASP A 165 27.19 -7.30 2.26
CA ASP A 165 28.57 -7.38 2.71
C ASP A 165 28.87 -6.24 3.68
N TYR A 166 28.88 -6.53 4.96
CA TYR A 166 29.19 -5.55 5.99
C TYR A 166 30.71 -5.29 6.13
N ALA A 167 31.56 -6.07 5.46
CA ALA A 167 33.01 -5.89 5.47
C ALA A 167 33.47 -4.78 4.50
N HIS A 168 32.67 -4.48 3.49
CA HIS A 168 33.01 -3.46 2.50
C HIS A 168 31.91 -2.41 2.37
N VAL A 169 32.31 -1.16 2.22
CA VAL A 169 31.41 -0.03 1.95
C VAL A 169 31.77 0.57 0.60
N VAL A 170 30.80 0.58 -0.33
CA VAL A 170 30.95 1.18 -1.66
C VAL A 170 29.94 2.32 -1.78
N ASN A 171 30.42 3.52 -2.08
CA ASN A 171 29.59 4.73 -2.18
C ASN A 171 28.67 4.98 -0.96
N GLY A 172 29.16 4.71 0.25
CA GLY A 172 28.40 4.92 1.50
C GLY A 172 27.35 3.83 1.80
N THR A 173 27.30 2.76 1.00
CA THR A 173 26.38 1.64 1.21
C THR A 173 27.11 0.30 1.22
N ASN A 174 26.58 -0.66 1.98
CA ASN A 174 27.08 -2.03 1.96
C ASN A 174 26.53 -2.75 0.71
N PRO A 175 27.38 -3.26 -0.19
CA PRO A 175 26.92 -3.92 -1.40
C PRO A 175 26.11 -5.18 -1.08
N ILE A 176 25.08 -5.45 -1.89
CA ILE A 176 24.31 -6.69 -1.81
C ILE A 176 25.13 -7.77 -2.47
N VAL A 177 25.48 -8.83 -1.72
CA VAL A 177 26.31 -9.95 -2.21
C VAL A 177 25.49 -11.17 -2.61
N ALA A 178 24.25 -11.27 -2.13
CA ALA A 178 23.33 -12.32 -2.56
C ALA A 178 21.87 -11.88 -2.35
N HIS A 179 21.03 -12.31 -3.30
CA HIS A 179 19.57 -12.37 -3.16
C HIS A 179 19.21 -13.84 -3.03
N GLU A 180 18.85 -14.26 -1.85
CA GLU A 180 18.48 -15.65 -1.56
C GLU A 180 16.96 -15.73 -1.40
N PHE A 181 16.34 -16.69 -2.07
CA PHE A 181 14.92 -16.97 -1.90
C PHE A 181 14.71 -17.96 -0.75
N LEU A 182 13.84 -17.60 0.16
CA LEU A 182 13.39 -18.45 1.28
C LEU A 182 11.90 -18.72 1.11
N GLY A 183 11.53 -19.96 0.87
CA GLY A 183 10.13 -20.34 0.66
C GLY A 183 9.96 -21.70 0.01
N SER A 184 8.71 -22.10 -0.19
CA SER A 184 8.35 -23.32 -0.92
C SER A 184 8.69 -23.20 -2.41
N LYS A 185 8.70 -24.33 -3.13
CA LYS A 185 8.90 -24.36 -4.58
C LYS A 185 7.80 -23.55 -5.28
N ILE A 186 8.19 -22.63 -6.15
CA ILE A 186 7.28 -21.73 -6.91
C ILE A 186 7.13 -22.10 -8.38
N GLU A 187 7.89 -23.08 -8.85
CA GLU A 187 7.83 -23.52 -10.26
C GLU A 187 6.42 -23.91 -10.66
N GLY A 188 5.93 -23.28 -11.72
CA GLY A 188 4.58 -23.50 -12.25
C GLY A 188 3.44 -22.86 -11.46
N LYS A 189 3.73 -22.19 -10.34
CA LYS A 189 2.73 -21.44 -9.55
C LYS A 189 2.58 -20.00 -10.04
N ASP A 190 1.41 -19.45 -9.80
CA ASP A 190 1.20 -18.01 -9.81
C ASP A 190 1.83 -17.40 -8.55
N VAL A 191 2.41 -16.20 -8.68
CA VAL A 191 3.03 -15.53 -7.53
C VAL A 191 2.56 -14.08 -7.44
N ILE A 192 2.32 -13.62 -6.22
CA ILE A 192 2.00 -12.23 -5.91
C ILE A 192 3.14 -11.63 -5.12
N ILE A 193 3.80 -10.61 -5.64
CA ILE A 193 4.72 -9.77 -4.86
C ILE A 193 3.87 -8.71 -4.16
N VAL A 194 4.00 -8.56 -2.84
CA VAL A 194 3.24 -7.53 -2.10
C VAL A 194 4.16 -6.62 -1.31
N ASP A 195 3.87 -5.31 -1.39
CA ASP A 195 4.56 -4.29 -0.58
C ASP A 195 3.62 -3.10 -0.30
N ASP A 196 4.00 -2.20 0.63
CA ASP A 196 3.24 -0.99 0.90
C ASP A 196 3.32 0.00 -0.26
N MET A 197 4.50 0.17 -0.84
CA MET A 197 4.70 1.14 -1.90
C MET A 197 5.67 0.68 -2.98
N ILE A 198 5.46 1.16 -4.19
CA ILE A 198 6.46 1.17 -5.26
C ILE A 198 7.03 2.58 -5.34
N SER A 199 8.31 2.76 -4.97
CA SER A 199 9.05 4.01 -5.19
C SER A 199 9.64 4.02 -6.62
N SER A 200 10.94 3.78 -6.80
CA SER A 200 11.56 3.68 -8.13
C SER A 200 11.21 2.40 -8.91
N GLY A 201 10.66 1.40 -8.23
CA GLY A 201 10.28 0.11 -8.79
C GLY A 201 11.40 -0.89 -9.03
N SER A 202 12.67 -0.50 -8.89
CA SER A 202 13.81 -1.38 -9.18
C SER A 202 13.77 -2.69 -8.39
N SER A 203 13.48 -2.63 -7.08
CA SER A 203 13.39 -3.84 -6.24
C SER A 203 12.27 -4.79 -6.69
N MET A 204 11.11 -4.23 -7.09
CA MET A 204 9.98 -5.03 -7.58
C MET A 204 10.30 -5.73 -8.89
N ILE A 205 10.90 -5.01 -9.83
CA ILE A 205 11.30 -5.54 -11.14
C ILE A 205 12.38 -6.61 -10.98
N ASP A 206 13.38 -6.38 -10.13
CA ASP A 206 14.43 -7.36 -9.85
C ASP A 206 13.87 -8.64 -9.20
N THR A 207 12.95 -8.49 -8.26
CA THR A 207 12.25 -9.61 -7.63
C THR A 207 11.43 -10.38 -8.67
N ALA A 208 10.64 -9.71 -9.50
CA ALA A 208 9.85 -10.32 -10.55
C ALA A 208 10.70 -11.09 -11.56
N LYS A 209 11.81 -10.50 -11.99
CA LYS A 209 12.79 -11.16 -12.87
C LYS A 209 13.35 -12.45 -12.28
N GLN A 210 13.69 -12.45 -10.98
CA GLN A 210 14.21 -13.64 -10.31
C GLN A 210 13.12 -14.73 -10.19
N LEU A 211 11.87 -14.35 -9.88
CA LEU A 211 10.74 -15.29 -9.82
C LEU A 211 10.47 -15.95 -11.18
N LYS A 212 10.54 -15.20 -12.28
CA LYS A 212 10.45 -15.76 -13.65
C LYS A 212 11.61 -16.69 -13.95
N ALA A 213 12.84 -16.36 -13.51
CA ALA A 213 14.00 -17.26 -13.65
C ALA A 213 13.85 -18.56 -12.82
N MET A 214 13.06 -18.55 -11.76
CA MET A 214 12.68 -19.71 -10.96
C MET A 214 11.43 -20.42 -11.51
N HIS A 215 11.02 -20.09 -12.72
CA HIS A 215 9.89 -20.71 -13.44
C HIS A 215 8.52 -20.47 -12.82
N ALA A 216 8.30 -19.33 -12.15
CA ALA A 216 6.96 -18.90 -11.80
C ALA A 216 6.08 -18.77 -13.07
N LYS A 217 4.83 -19.25 -13.01
CA LYS A 217 3.89 -19.23 -14.13
C LYS A 217 3.53 -17.78 -14.50
N ARG A 218 2.97 -17.05 -13.56
CA ARG A 218 2.65 -15.61 -13.68
C ARG A 218 3.16 -14.87 -12.45
N VAL A 219 3.48 -13.59 -12.62
CA VAL A 219 3.97 -12.71 -11.56
C VAL A 219 3.08 -11.47 -11.49
N PHE A 220 2.39 -11.28 -10.38
CA PHE A 220 1.56 -10.12 -10.10
C PHE A 220 2.23 -9.28 -9.03
N ILE A 221 2.24 -7.96 -9.20
CA ILE A 221 2.80 -7.02 -8.23
C ILE A 221 1.63 -6.26 -7.60
N CYS A 222 1.41 -6.41 -6.29
CA CYS A 222 0.38 -5.70 -5.54
C CYS A 222 1.03 -4.67 -4.60
N THR A 223 0.60 -3.42 -4.70
CA THR A 223 1.08 -2.34 -3.83
C THR A 223 -0.04 -1.40 -3.44
N THR A 224 -0.03 -0.96 -2.19
CA THR A 224 -1.00 0.03 -1.75
C THR A 224 -0.75 1.39 -2.41
N PHE A 225 0.53 1.78 -2.56
CA PHE A 225 0.89 3.09 -3.12
C PHE A 225 1.86 2.96 -4.29
N GLY A 226 1.38 3.22 -5.50
CA GLY A 226 2.22 3.31 -6.70
C GLY A 226 2.76 4.74 -6.85
N LEU A 227 3.92 5.04 -6.27
CA LEU A 227 4.53 6.37 -6.38
C LEU A 227 5.26 6.57 -7.71
N PHE A 228 5.87 5.51 -8.24
CA PHE A 228 6.59 5.50 -9.53
C PHE A 228 7.51 6.72 -9.71
N THR A 229 8.37 6.97 -8.72
CA THR A 229 9.20 8.18 -8.63
C THR A 229 10.12 8.41 -9.82
N ASP A 230 10.51 7.34 -10.52
CA ASP A 230 11.36 7.37 -11.72
C ASP A 230 10.56 7.27 -13.03
N GLY A 231 9.21 7.37 -12.97
CA GLY A 231 8.33 7.13 -14.12
C GLY A 231 8.12 5.64 -14.41
N MET A 232 7.55 5.35 -15.57
CA MET A 232 7.09 4.00 -15.93
C MET A 232 7.96 3.28 -16.95
N ASP A 233 8.97 3.91 -17.52
CA ASP A 233 9.79 3.33 -18.61
C ASP A 233 10.43 1.98 -18.22
N LYS A 234 10.88 1.87 -16.97
CA LYS A 234 11.45 0.61 -16.45
C LYS A 234 10.40 -0.49 -16.33
N PHE A 235 9.17 -0.14 -15.96
CA PHE A 235 8.05 -1.08 -15.91
C PHE A 235 7.60 -1.50 -17.29
N ASP A 236 7.50 -0.56 -18.23
CA ASP A 236 7.16 -0.83 -19.63
C ASP A 236 8.16 -1.82 -20.23
N ALA A 237 9.45 -1.56 -20.07
CA ALA A 237 10.52 -2.47 -20.54
C ALA A 237 10.49 -3.83 -19.82
N ALA A 238 10.23 -3.88 -18.53
CA ALA A 238 10.15 -5.14 -17.76
C ALA A 238 8.93 -5.97 -18.18
N TYR A 239 7.81 -5.35 -18.48
CA TYR A 239 6.61 -6.01 -19.00
C TYR A 239 6.86 -6.59 -20.40
N GLU A 240 7.46 -5.82 -21.30
CA GLU A 240 7.85 -6.29 -22.65
C GLU A 240 8.80 -7.49 -22.60
N ASN A 241 9.68 -7.53 -21.59
CA ASN A 241 10.57 -8.68 -21.34
C ASN A 241 9.89 -9.85 -20.61
N GLY A 242 8.60 -9.75 -20.26
CA GLY A 242 7.85 -10.81 -19.61
C GLY A 242 8.26 -11.08 -18.16
N TYR A 243 8.79 -10.08 -17.44
CA TYR A 243 9.21 -10.27 -16.04
C TYR A 243 8.04 -10.26 -15.07
N PHE A 244 6.94 -9.62 -15.42
CA PHE A 244 5.69 -9.66 -14.67
C PHE A 244 4.48 -9.61 -15.62
N ASP A 245 3.31 -9.96 -15.11
CA ASP A 245 2.07 -10.03 -15.88
C ASP A 245 1.16 -8.82 -15.58
N SER A 246 1.10 -8.37 -14.31
CA SER A 246 0.31 -7.18 -13.94
C SER A 246 0.88 -6.46 -12.72
N VAL A 247 0.60 -5.16 -12.65
CA VAL A 247 0.80 -4.31 -11.48
C VAL A 247 -0.57 -3.87 -10.98
N ILE A 248 -0.90 -4.22 -9.77
CA ILE A 248 -2.14 -3.86 -9.08
C ILE A 248 -1.81 -2.81 -8.02
N SER A 249 -2.37 -1.61 -8.14
CA SER A 249 -2.20 -0.55 -7.15
C SER A 249 -3.54 0.10 -6.81
N THR A 250 -3.64 0.64 -5.59
CA THR A 250 -4.87 1.32 -5.18
C THR A 250 -4.96 2.73 -5.78
N ASN A 251 -6.18 3.29 -5.76
CA ASN A 251 -6.44 4.69 -6.09
C ASN A 251 -6.49 5.60 -4.85
N LEU A 252 -5.78 5.23 -3.79
CA LEU A 252 -5.70 6.00 -2.55
C LEU A 252 -4.88 7.29 -2.65
N ILE A 253 -3.98 7.35 -3.64
CA ILE A 253 -3.21 8.53 -4.01
C ILE A 253 -3.45 8.85 -5.48
N TYR A 254 -3.16 10.09 -5.86
CA TYR A 254 -3.28 10.52 -7.25
C TYR A 254 -2.46 9.62 -8.18
N GLN A 255 -3.11 9.13 -9.21
CA GLN A 255 -2.49 8.38 -10.29
C GLN A 255 -2.62 9.17 -11.58
N ASP A 256 -1.50 9.39 -12.29
CA ASP A 256 -1.55 10.00 -13.61
C ASP A 256 -2.41 9.10 -14.54
N PRO A 257 -3.39 9.67 -15.25
CA PRO A 257 -4.21 8.91 -16.20
C PRO A 257 -3.42 8.12 -17.24
N GLU A 258 -2.22 8.55 -17.59
CA GLU A 258 -1.35 7.80 -18.52
C GLU A 258 -0.81 6.50 -17.89
N ILE A 259 -0.63 6.45 -16.57
CA ILE A 259 -0.22 5.22 -15.87
C ILE A 259 -1.34 4.17 -15.97
N THR A 260 -2.58 4.57 -15.73
CA THR A 260 -3.72 3.65 -15.68
C THR A 260 -4.15 3.10 -17.05
N LYS A 261 -3.66 3.67 -18.15
CA LYS A 261 -3.91 3.17 -19.51
C LYS A 261 -3.03 1.99 -19.93
N ARG A 262 -2.00 1.68 -19.17
CA ARG A 262 -1.08 0.58 -19.49
C ARG A 262 -1.78 -0.77 -19.40
N PRO A 263 -1.54 -1.68 -20.37
CA PRO A 263 -2.28 -2.95 -20.43
C PRO A 263 -2.04 -3.87 -19.23
N TYR A 264 -0.95 -3.65 -18.50
CA TYR A 264 -0.58 -4.41 -17.32
C TYR A 264 -1.00 -3.75 -16.00
N TYR A 265 -1.56 -2.53 -16.04
CA TYR A 265 -1.90 -1.79 -14.83
C TYR A 265 -3.36 -2.00 -14.45
N ILE A 266 -3.60 -2.45 -13.23
CA ILE A 266 -4.92 -2.71 -12.67
C ILE A 266 -5.13 -1.82 -11.45
N VAL A 267 -6.24 -1.10 -11.42
CA VAL A 267 -6.62 -0.26 -10.27
C VAL A 267 -7.43 -1.08 -9.28
N ALA A 268 -6.94 -1.19 -8.04
CA ALA A 268 -7.71 -1.69 -6.92
C ALA A 268 -8.51 -0.52 -6.31
N ASP A 269 -9.81 -0.43 -6.62
CA ASP A 269 -10.65 0.68 -6.19
C ASP A 269 -10.96 0.64 -4.70
N MET A 270 -10.64 1.75 -4.02
CA MET A 270 -10.82 1.94 -2.58
C MET A 270 -12.03 2.82 -2.24
N GLY A 271 -12.72 3.37 -3.23
CA GLY A 271 -13.76 4.39 -3.02
C GLY A 271 -14.88 3.91 -2.10
N LYS A 272 -15.44 2.72 -2.36
CA LYS A 272 -16.49 2.16 -1.49
C LYS A 272 -15.98 1.81 -0.09
N PHE A 273 -14.74 1.32 0.02
CA PHE A 273 -14.13 0.99 1.30
C PHE A 273 -13.95 2.25 2.16
N LEU A 274 -13.44 3.34 1.58
CA LEU A 274 -13.36 4.65 2.23
C LEU A 274 -14.73 5.15 2.69
N ALA A 275 -15.73 5.09 1.81
CA ALA A 275 -17.10 5.52 2.15
C ALA A 275 -17.67 4.70 3.31
N THR A 276 -17.40 3.40 3.36
CA THR A 276 -17.81 2.52 4.46
C THR A 276 -17.15 2.92 5.78
N ILE A 277 -15.85 3.19 5.78
CA ILE A 277 -15.14 3.66 6.99
C ILE A 277 -15.75 4.96 7.50
N VAL A 278 -16.01 5.92 6.61
CA VAL A 278 -16.62 7.21 6.97
C VAL A 278 -18.03 7.00 7.55
N ASP A 279 -18.83 6.13 6.95
CA ASP A 279 -20.19 5.84 7.41
C ASP A 279 -20.20 5.22 8.80
N PHE A 280 -19.37 4.22 9.05
CA PHE A 280 -19.26 3.56 10.36
C PHE A 280 -18.80 4.54 11.45
N LEU A 281 -17.77 5.32 11.19
CA LEU A 281 -17.26 6.30 12.16
C LEU A 281 -18.27 7.42 12.41
N ASN A 282 -19.00 7.88 11.40
CA ASN A 282 -20.03 8.92 11.54
C ASN A 282 -21.21 8.45 12.39
N HIS A 283 -21.51 7.15 12.40
CA HIS A 283 -22.58 6.54 13.17
C HIS A 283 -22.12 5.91 14.48
N ASP A 284 -20.88 6.13 14.89
CA ASP A 284 -20.27 5.51 16.09
C ASP A 284 -20.36 3.97 16.09
N ALA A 285 -20.36 3.36 14.90
CA ALA A 285 -20.43 1.92 14.72
C ALA A 285 -19.04 1.28 14.80
N SER A 286 -18.98 0.01 15.20
CA SER A 286 -17.73 -0.74 15.26
C SER A 286 -17.17 -1.01 13.85
N ILE A 287 -15.92 -0.66 13.64
CA ILE A 287 -15.18 -0.91 12.38
C ILE A 287 -14.44 -2.26 12.38
N SER A 288 -14.55 -3.06 13.43
CA SER A 288 -13.78 -4.31 13.58
C SER A 288 -13.93 -5.26 12.38
N ASN A 289 -15.14 -5.43 11.86
CA ASN A 289 -15.41 -6.29 10.70
C ASN A 289 -14.88 -5.70 9.38
N VAL A 290 -14.63 -4.39 9.35
CA VAL A 290 -14.04 -3.69 8.20
C VAL A 290 -12.53 -3.83 8.21
N ILE A 291 -11.92 -3.80 9.41
CA ILE A 291 -10.47 -3.95 9.60
C ILE A 291 -10.01 -5.37 9.27
N THR A 292 -10.80 -6.40 9.61
CA THR A 292 -10.40 -7.80 9.48
C THR A 292 -11.37 -8.58 8.59
N PRO A 293 -11.32 -8.42 7.27
CA PRO A 293 -12.24 -9.07 6.33
C PRO A 293 -11.91 -10.55 6.07
N THR A 294 -11.18 -11.24 6.95
CA THR A 294 -10.65 -12.58 6.73
C THR A 294 -11.73 -13.60 6.41
N GLU A 295 -12.82 -13.63 7.20
CA GLU A 295 -13.93 -14.58 6.98
C GLU A 295 -14.59 -14.35 5.62
N LYS A 296 -14.83 -13.09 5.25
CA LYS A 296 -15.40 -12.72 3.95
C LYS A 296 -14.48 -13.14 2.80
N ILE A 297 -13.18 -12.95 2.95
CA ILE A 297 -12.18 -13.34 1.95
C ILE A 297 -12.16 -14.87 1.79
N HIS A 298 -12.14 -15.63 2.88
CA HIS A 298 -12.18 -17.10 2.82
C HIS A 298 -13.44 -17.62 2.14
N GLU A 299 -14.60 -17.01 2.41
CA GLU A 299 -15.86 -17.38 1.75
C GLU A 299 -15.79 -17.13 0.24
N ILE A 300 -15.28 -15.97 -0.18
CA ILE A 300 -15.11 -15.62 -1.60
C ILE A 300 -14.15 -16.57 -2.29
N VAL A 301 -12.97 -16.79 -1.72
CA VAL A 301 -11.96 -17.69 -2.28
C VAL A 301 -12.50 -19.11 -2.43
N ASN A 302 -13.21 -19.61 -1.42
CA ASN A 302 -13.82 -20.93 -1.48
C ASN A 302 -14.83 -21.06 -2.63
N LYS A 303 -15.77 -20.12 -2.74
CA LYS A 303 -16.77 -20.11 -3.80
C LYS A 303 -16.15 -19.99 -5.20
N TYR A 304 -15.18 -19.07 -5.34
CA TYR A 304 -14.46 -18.85 -6.59
C TYR A 304 -13.71 -20.12 -7.05
N ASN A 305 -12.98 -20.77 -6.16
CA ASN A 305 -12.25 -22.01 -6.46
C ASN A 305 -13.19 -23.18 -6.82
N HIS A 306 -14.46 -23.11 -6.42
CA HIS A 306 -15.50 -24.08 -6.84
C HIS A 306 -16.22 -23.70 -8.13
N GLY A 307 -15.75 -22.69 -8.85
CA GLY A 307 -16.21 -22.32 -10.19
C GLY A 307 -17.31 -21.27 -10.22
N GLU A 308 -17.60 -20.59 -9.09
CA GLU A 308 -18.45 -19.40 -9.14
C GLU A 308 -17.64 -18.21 -9.74
N ARG A 309 -18.33 -17.36 -10.52
CA ARG A 309 -17.68 -16.21 -11.14
C ARG A 309 -17.38 -15.13 -10.11
N ALA A 310 -16.32 -14.34 -10.33
CA ALA A 310 -15.97 -13.22 -9.47
C ALA A 310 -17.15 -12.27 -9.21
N GLU A 311 -17.93 -11.95 -10.24
CA GLU A 311 -19.13 -11.09 -10.18
C GLU A 311 -20.22 -11.62 -9.24
N ASP A 312 -20.34 -12.94 -9.11
CA ASP A 312 -21.37 -13.60 -8.29
C ASP A 312 -20.95 -13.72 -6.82
N VAL A 313 -19.64 -13.87 -6.56
CA VAL A 313 -19.10 -14.05 -5.20
C VAL A 313 -18.69 -12.74 -4.52
N ILE A 314 -18.27 -11.74 -5.30
CA ILE A 314 -17.92 -10.40 -4.81
C ILE A 314 -19.18 -9.53 -4.90
N LYS A 315 -20.00 -9.58 -3.86
CA LYS A 315 -21.14 -8.66 -3.74
C LYS A 315 -20.67 -7.35 -3.14
N ASP A 316 -20.78 -6.32 -3.92
CA ASP A 316 -20.51 -4.93 -3.50
C ASP A 316 -21.54 -4.40 -2.49
#